data_6d106f6243417cf41dca99c56c6e85f5
#
_entry.id   6d106f6243417cf41dca99c56c6e85f5
#
_cell.length_a   1.000
_cell.length_b   1.000
_cell.length_c   1.000
_cell.angle_alpha   90.00
_cell.angle_beta   90.00
_cell.angle_gamma   90.00
#
_symmetry.space_group_name_H-M   'P 1'
#
loop_
_entity.id
_entity.type
_entity.pdbx_description
1 polymer ?
#
loop_
_entity_poly.entity_id
_entity_poly.type
_entity_poly.pdbx_seq_one_letter_code
_entity_poly.pdbx_strand_id
1 'polypeptide(L)'
;EDYPELRDALDKLQLNDAALVFEPESSAALGFGFRCGFLGLLHMDIVQERLEREYGLGLIATAPSVSYEILLKNGDSITIDNPSKLPDHNQLADILEPWVNITIVTPGRFIGNIMELVTTKRGEYKKMEYLEPASNDASGGTLRDARVLLEYDIPLSEILVDFHDKLKSGTQGYASMDYSRIDNRSADLVKLDVLVNHEPVDALSMITHRDNAAPFGRALTSKLKDLIPRQMFAVPIQAAIGGKIVARANVKALRKNVLAKCYGGDITRKRKLLEQQKKGKKRRMKMVGSIEVPQEAFMAVLTLD
;
A
#
# COMPACT_ATOMS: atom_id res chain seq x y z
N GLU A 1 -12.84 -1.72 21.46
CA GLU A 1 -14.12 -1.93 22.15
C GLU A 1 -15.17 -2.50 21.19
N ASP A 2 -15.17 -2.18 19.92
CA ASP A 2 -16.20 -2.53 18.92
C ASP A 2 -15.97 -3.89 18.22
N TYR A 3 -14.95 -4.67 18.64
CA TYR A 3 -14.60 -5.94 17.99
C TYR A 3 -15.75 -6.97 17.96
N PRO A 4 -16.52 -7.20 19.05
CA PRO A 4 -17.66 -8.10 19.00
C PRO A 4 -18.77 -7.61 18.06
N GLU A 5 -19.03 -6.30 18.03
CA GLU A 5 -20.04 -5.70 17.16
C GLU A 5 -19.63 -5.80 15.68
N LEU A 6 -18.34 -5.62 15.39
CA LEU A 6 -17.79 -5.80 14.04
C LEU A 6 -17.95 -7.25 13.57
N ARG A 7 -17.69 -8.22 14.43
CA ARG A 7 -17.90 -9.64 14.12
C ARG A 7 -19.35 -9.94 13.75
N ASP A 8 -20.27 -9.51 14.60
CA ASP A 8 -21.70 -9.73 14.37
C ASP A 8 -22.19 -9.04 13.07
N ALA A 9 -21.63 -7.88 12.76
CA ALA A 9 -21.93 -7.16 11.53
C ALA A 9 -21.40 -7.89 10.29
N LEU A 10 -20.17 -8.39 10.34
CA LEU A 10 -19.57 -9.19 9.26
C LEU A 10 -20.33 -10.50 9.03
N ASP A 11 -20.70 -11.21 10.10
CA ASP A 11 -21.53 -12.43 10.02
C ASP A 11 -22.87 -12.15 9.32
N LYS A 12 -23.53 -11.03 9.64
CA LYS A 12 -24.80 -10.62 8.99
C LYS A 12 -24.60 -10.22 7.53
N LEU A 13 -23.51 -9.51 7.22
CA LEU A 13 -23.19 -9.13 5.82
C LEU A 13 -22.92 -10.36 4.96
N GLN A 14 -22.20 -11.34 5.48
CA GLN A 14 -21.85 -12.58 4.78
C GLN A 14 -23.10 -13.39 4.37
N LEU A 15 -24.20 -13.30 5.13
CA LEU A 15 -25.46 -13.93 4.74
C LEU A 15 -26.03 -13.40 3.42
N ASN A 16 -25.75 -12.14 3.09
CA ASN A 16 -26.22 -11.48 1.88
C ASN A 16 -25.13 -11.37 0.80
N ASP A 17 -23.87 -11.63 1.18
CA ASP A 17 -22.70 -11.47 0.32
C ASP A 17 -21.78 -12.70 0.47
N ALA A 18 -22.06 -13.71 -0.34
CA ALA A 18 -21.30 -14.97 -0.33
C ALA A 18 -19.83 -14.82 -0.74
N ALA A 19 -19.45 -13.69 -1.36
CA ALA A 19 -18.08 -13.40 -1.74
C ALA A 19 -17.25 -12.81 -0.61
N LEU A 20 -17.88 -12.29 0.44
CA LEU A 20 -17.20 -11.79 1.62
C LEU A 20 -16.70 -12.96 2.48
N VAL A 21 -15.40 -13.06 2.61
CA VAL A 21 -14.74 -14.02 3.49
C VAL A 21 -13.97 -13.23 4.54
N PHE A 22 -14.01 -13.65 5.79
CA PHE A 22 -13.27 -12.99 6.86
C PHE A 22 -12.77 -13.98 7.91
N GLU A 23 -11.66 -13.64 8.53
CA GLU A 23 -11.03 -14.38 9.62
C GLU A 23 -10.48 -13.41 10.68
N PRO A 24 -10.47 -13.80 11.96
CA PRO A 24 -9.89 -12.98 13.01
C PRO A 24 -8.39 -12.74 12.78
N GLU A 25 -7.96 -11.51 12.97
CA GLU A 25 -6.55 -11.13 12.95
C GLU A 25 -6.24 -10.14 14.07
N SER A 26 -4.97 -10.09 14.50
CA SER A 26 -4.49 -9.13 15.49
C SER A 26 -3.28 -8.38 14.98
N SER A 27 -3.25 -7.07 15.21
CA SER A 27 -2.15 -6.18 14.89
C SER A 27 -1.59 -5.58 16.19
N ALA A 28 -0.27 -5.45 16.27
CA ALA A 28 0.36 -4.82 17.42
C ALA A 28 0.00 -3.33 17.53
N ALA A 29 -0.22 -2.65 16.39
CA ALA A 29 -0.56 -1.23 16.34
C ALA A 29 -2.06 -0.96 16.46
N LEU A 30 -2.93 -1.82 15.88
CA LEU A 30 -4.37 -1.59 15.77
C LEU A 30 -5.20 -2.45 16.73
N GLY A 31 -4.61 -3.48 17.35
CA GLY A 31 -5.32 -4.42 18.21
C GLY A 31 -6.04 -5.52 17.42
N PHE A 32 -7.21 -5.94 17.90
CA PHE A 32 -8.00 -7.00 17.28
C PHE A 32 -8.82 -6.48 16.10
N GLY A 33 -8.88 -7.26 15.03
CA GLY A 33 -9.62 -6.96 13.82
C GLY A 33 -9.91 -8.20 13.01
N PHE A 34 -10.21 -8.01 11.73
CA PHE A 34 -10.49 -9.08 10.80
C PHE A 34 -9.70 -8.87 9.51
N ARG A 35 -9.18 -9.96 8.97
CA ARG A 35 -8.73 -10.03 7.61
C ARG A 35 -9.93 -10.39 6.74
N CYS A 36 -10.21 -9.56 5.75
CA CYS A 36 -11.34 -9.76 4.85
C CYS A 36 -10.85 -10.01 3.43
N GLY A 37 -11.49 -10.95 2.74
CA GLY A 37 -11.30 -11.19 1.31
C GLY A 37 -12.41 -10.52 0.52
N PHE A 38 -12.02 -9.80 -0.55
CA PHE A 38 -12.92 -9.05 -1.41
C PHE A 38 -12.70 -9.41 -2.88
N LEU A 39 -13.72 -9.20 -3.71
CA LEU A 39 -13.63 -9.36 -5.17
C LEU A 39 -12.80 -8.26 -5.87
N GLY A 40 -12.55 -7.16 -5.17
CA GLY A 40 -11.79 -6.01 -5.65
C GLY A 40 -12.01 -4.78 -4.76
N LEU A 41 -11.39 -3.65 -5.10
CA LEU A 41 -11.46 -2.42 -4.30
C LEU A 41 -12.89 -1.90 -4.16
N LEU A 42 -13.67 -1.88 -5.25
CA LEU A 42 -15.07 -1.45 -5.19
C LEU A 42 -15.92 -2.30 -4.23
N HIS A 43 -15.69 -3.60 -4.18
CA HIS A 43 -16.37 -4.48 -3.23
C HIS A 43 -15.96 -4.13 -1.79
N MET A 44 -14.68 -3.88 -1.55
CA MET A 44 -14.16 -3.43 -0.25
C MET A 44 -14.83 -2.12 0.19
N ASP A 45 -14.90 -1.13 -0.69
CA ASP A 45 -15.51 0.17 -0.39
C ASP A 45 -17.00 0.02 -0.04
N ILE A 46 -17.74 -0.81 -0.78
CA ILE A 46 -19.16 -1.08 -0.52
C ILE A 46 -19.34 -1.74 0.85
N VAL A 47 -18.55 -2.76 1.16
CA VAL A 47 -18.63 -3.46 2.45
C VAL A 47 -18.27 -2.52 3.60
N GLN A 48 -17.21 -1.72 3.46
CA GLN A 48 -16.82 -0.73 4.45
C GLN A 48 -17.94 0.29 4.68
N GLU A 49 -18.47 0.89 3.62
CA GLU A 49 -19.55 1.87 3.72
C GLU A 49 -20.82 1.29 4.37
N ARG A 50 -21.14 0.03 4.08
CA ARG A 50 -22.26 -0.66 4.73
C ARG A 50 -22.01 -0.87 6.22
N LEU A 51 -20.80 -1.29 6.62
CA LEU A 51 -20.44 -1.45 8.03
C LEU A 51 -20.51 -0.12 8.79
N GLU A 52 -20.07 0.96 8.18
CA GLU A 52 -20.14 2.30 8.77
C GLU A 52 -21.57 2.83 8.87
N ARG A 53 -22.38 2.71 7.80
CA ARG A 53 -23.73 3.29 7.74
C ARG A 53 -24.82 2.45 8.40
N GLU A 54 -24.80 1.12 8.19
CA GLU A 54 -25.84 0.24 8.69
C GLU A 54 -25.60 -0.16 10.16
N TYR A 55 -24.32 -0.27 10.57
CA TYR A 55 -23.95 -0.73 11.90
C TYR A 55 -23.28 0.35 12.77
N GLY A 56 -22.95 1.51 12.21
CA GLY A 56 -22.37 2.64 12.96
C GLY A 56 -20.93 2.43 13.43
N LEU A 57 -20.21 1.51 12.80
CA LEU A 57 -18.85 1.13 13.19
C LEU A 57 -17.82 2.09 12.60
N GLY A 58 -16.88 2.57 13.44
CA GLY A 58 -15.71 3.33 12.98
C GLY A 58 -14.59 2.38 12.60
N LEU A 59 -14.35 2.18 11.30
CA LEU A 59 -13.40 1.20 10.80
C LEU A 59 -12.08 1.81 10.36
N ILE A 60 -10.99 1.08 10.56
CA ILE A 60 -9.69 1.37 9.97
C ILE A 60 -9.38 0.26 8.96
N ALA A 61 -9.45 0.58 7.68
CA ALA A 61 -9.02 -0.32 6.61
C ALA A 61 -7.52 -0.16 6.36
N THR A 62 -6.82 -1.27 6.14
CA THR A 62 -5.40 -1.30 5.79
C THR A 62 -5.20 -1.78 4.36
N ALA A 63 -4.03 -1.55 3.79
CA ALA A 63 -3.71 -1.97 2.43
C ALA A 63 -3.83 -3.49 2.27
N PRO A 64 -4.36 -3.98 1.12
CA PRO A 64 -4.40 -5.40 0.82
C PRO A 64 -2.99 -5.99 0.70
N SER A 65 -2.86 -7.24 1.10
CA SER A 65 -1.62 -8.00 0.97
C SER A 65 -1.87 -9.34 0.28
N VAL A 66 -0.84 -9.91 -0.31
CA VAL A 66 -0.85 -11.27 -0.84
C VAL A 66 -0.25 -12.23 0.17
N SER A 67 -0.56 -13.51 0.04
CA SER A 67 0.10 -14.55 0.82
C SER A 67 1.42 -14.94 0.16
N TYR A 68 2.50 -14.89 0.93
CA TYR A 68 3.84 -15.29 0.49
C TYR A 68 4.19 -16.64 1.08
N GLU A 69 4.90 -17.46 0.32
CA GLU A 69 5.48 -18.70 0.82
C GLU A 69 6.96 -18.46 1.15
N ILE A 70 7.32 -18.75 2.39
CA ILE A 70 8.67 -18.52 2.91
C ILE A 70 9.38 -19.86 3.05
N LEU A 71 10.50 -19.99 2.38
CA LEU A 71 11.39 -21.12 2.57
C LEU A 71 12.40 -20.79 3.67
N LEU A 72 12.45 -21.65 4.68
CA LEU A 72 13.37 -21.52 5.80
C LEU A 72 14.64 -22.35 5.54
N LYS A 73 15.76 -21.94 6.13
CA LYS A 73 17.05 -22.66 6.01
C LYS A 73 17.04 -24.06 6.60
N ASN A 74 16.09 -24.37 7.48
CA ASN A 74 15.89 -25.72 8.01
C ASN A 74 15.15 -26.67 7.04
N GLY A 75 14.69 -26.17 5.90
CA GLY A 75 13.96 -26.91 4.88
C GLY A 75 12.44 -26.86 5.02
N ASP A 76 11.91 -26.22 6.06
CA ASP A 76 10.47 -26.03 6.21
C ASP A 76 9.96 -24.87 5.33
N SER A 77 8.69 -24.94 4.91
CA SER A 77 8.00 -23.83 4.29
C SER A 77 6.86 -23.36 5.18
N ILE A 78 6.67 -22.04 5.23
CA ILE A 78 5.56 -21.40 5.93
C ILE A 78 4.88 -20.41 5.01
N THR A 79 3.55 -20.32 5.09
CA THR A 79 2.78 -19.27 4.40
C THR A 79 2.56 -18.11 5.34
N ILE A 80 2.91 -16.92 4.89
CA ILE A 80 2.64 -15.68 5.61
C ILE A 80 1.77 -14.77 4.77
N ASP A 81 0.89 -14.09 5.43
CA ASP A 81 -0.08 -13.17 4.88
C ASP A 81 0.06 -11.75 5.46
N ASN A 82 0.84 -11.64 6.53
CA ASN A 82 1.10 -10.38 7.23
C ASN A 82 2.62 -10.15 7.30
N PRO A 83 3.12 -8.97 6.87
CA PRO A 83 4.54 -8.63 6.95
C PRO A 83 5.15 -8.77 8.36
N SER A 84 4.35 -8.62 9.42
CA SER A 84 4.81 -8.76 10.80
C SER A 84 5.19 -10.20 11.18
N LYS A 85 4.65 -11.18 10.45
CA LYS A 85 4.95 -12.61 10.65
C LYS A 85 6.21 -13.06 9.90
N LEU A 86 6.89 -12.16 9.16
CA LEU A 86 8.10 -12.52 8.42
C LEU A 86 9.23 -12.86 9.41
N PRO A 87 9.83 -14.06 9.30
CA PRO A 87 10.96 -14.47 10.13
C PRO A 87 12.19 -13.58 9.91
N ASP A 88 13.11 -13.61 10.87
CA ASP A 88 14.38 -12.91 10.76
C ASP A 88 15.16 -13.34 9.51
N HIS A 89 15.85 -12.42 8.88
CA HIS A 89 16.64 -12.66 7.66
C HIS A 89 17.63 -13.81 7.78
N ASN A 90 18.12 -14.09 9.00
CA ASN A 90 19.04 -15.20 9.27
C ASN A 90 18.39 -16.59 9.10
N GLN A 91 17.09 -16.70 9.23
CA GLN A 91 16.30 -17.92 9.12
C GLN A 91 15.75 -18.13 7.71
N LEU A 92 15.70 -17.07 6.90
CA LEU A 92 15.18 -17.09 5.54
C LEU A 92 16.17 -17.75 4.58
N ALA A 93 15.68 -18.69 3.78
CA ALA A 93 16.37 -19.19 2.60
C ALA A 93 15.90 -18.45 1.35
N ASP A 94 14.56 -18.36 1.17
CA ASP A 94 13.96 -17.69 0.00
C ASP A 94 12.53 -17.22 0.32
N ILE A 95 12.03 -16.27 -0.48
CA ILE A 95 10.66 -15.78 -0.44
C ILE A 95 10.01 -15.98 -1.80
N LEU A 96 8.93 -16.75 -1.83
CA LEU A 96 8.17 -17.01 -3.04
C LEU A 96 6.93 -16.13 -3.05
N GLU A 97 6.73 -15.40 -4.14
CA GLU A 97 5.53 -14.59 -4.37
C GLU A 97 4.56 -15.24 -5.36
N PRO A 98 3.25 -15.10 -5.19
CA PRO A 98 2.28 -15.64 -6.13
C PRO A 98 2.31 -14.88 -7.45
N TRP A 99 2.34 -15.61 -8.54
CA TRP A 99 2.27 -15.09 -9.89
C TRP A 99 0.93 -15.43 -10.56
N VAL A 100 0.53 -14.58 -11.49
CA VAL A 100 -0.68 -14.74 -12.29
C VAL A 100 -0.34 -14.57 -13.76
N ASN A 101 -1.04 -15.31 -14.61
CA ASN A 101 -1.09 -15.05 -16.03
C ASN A 101 -2.22 -14.07 -16.28
N ILE A 102 -1.92 -12.93 -16.90
CA ILE A 102 -2.91 -11.95 -17.33
C ILE A 102 -3.11 -12.00 -18.84
N THR A 103 -4.37 -11.96 -19.25
CA THR A 103 -4.78 -11.86 -20.64
C THR A 103 -5.45 -10.51 -20.86
N ILE A 104 -4.88 -9.69 -21.72
CA ILE A 104 -5.39 -8.34 -22.01
C ILE A 104 -5.84 -8.30 -23.47
N VAL A 105 -7.09 -7.89 -23.70
CA VAL A 105 -7.63 -7.65 -25.03
C VAL A 105 -7.79 -6.14 -25.24
N THR A 106 -7.19 -5.62 -26.33
CA THR A 106 -7.12 -4.18 -26.59
C THR A 106 -7.00 -3.88 -28.09
N PRO A 107 -7.37 -2.68 -28.57
CA PRO A 107 -6.98 -2.20 -29.90
C PRO A 107 -5.46 -2.05 -30.01
N GLY A 108 -4.89 -2.39 -31.17
CA GLY A 108 -3.44 -2.41 -31.41
C GLY A 108 -2.72 -1.09 -31.14
N ARG A 109 -3.42 0.05 -31.23
CA ARG A 109 -2.86 1.37 -30.93
C ARG A 109 -2.39 1.55 -29.47
N PHE A 110 -2.88 0.72 -28.54
CA PHE A 110 -2.53 0.80 -27.11
C PHE A 110 -1.48 -0.23 -26.67
N ILE A 111 -0.94 -1.05 -27.57
CA ILE A 111 0.07 -2.07 -27.25
C ILE A 111 1.25 -1.44 -26.50
N GLY A 112 1.78 -0.31 -26.99
CA GLY A 112 2.93 0.37 -26.37
C GLY A 112 2.67 0.77 -24.90
N ASN A 113 1.51 1.35 -24.61
CA ASN A 113 1.13 1.77 -23.26
C ASN A 113 1.01 0.57 -22.31
N ILE A 114 0.47 -0.55 -22.82
CA ILE A 114 0.33 -1.78 -22.01
C ILE A 114 1.68 -2.42 -21.77
N MET A 115 2.55 -2.50 -22.78
CA MET A 115 3.89 -3.05 -22.60
C MET A 115 4.69 -2.25 -21.58
N GLU A 116 4.62 -0.93 -21.62
CA GLU A 116 5.26 -0.05 -20.63
C GLU A 116 4.70 -0.28 -19.22
N LEU A 117 3.37 -0.30 -19.07
CA LEU A 117 2.71 -0.56 -17.80
C LEU A 117 3.13 -1.91 -17.21
N VAL A 118 3.07 -2.98 -17.99
CA VAL A 118 3.39 -4.34 -17.52
C VAL A 118 4.87 -4.46 -17.18
N THR A 119 5.76 -3.88 -17.98
CA THR A 119 7.21 -3.91 -17.71
C THR A 119 7.58 -3.18 -16.42
N THR A 120 6.96 -2.02 -16.15
CA THR A 120 7.19 -1.28 -14.90
C THR A 120 6.68 -2.05 -13.67
N LYS A 121 5.76 -2.98 -13.86
CA LYS A 121 5.18 -3.85 -12.83
C LYS A 121 5.81 -5.26 -12.81
N ARG A 122 7.03 -5.41 -13.29
CA ARG A 122 7.79 -6.67 -13.32
C ARG A 122 7.13 -7.79 -14.13
N GLY A 123 6.21 -7.45 -15.05
CA GLY A 123 5.54 -8.44 -15.89
C GLY A 123 6.43 -8.99 -16.98
N GLU A 124 6.30 -10.28 -17.26
CA GLU A 124 7.02 -11.04 -18.28
C GLU A 124 6.13 -11.28 -19.50
N TYR A 125 6.57 -10.86 -20.67
CA TYR A 125 5.85 -11.09 -21.91
C TYR A 125 5.80 -12.59 -22.27
N LYS A 126 4.63 -13.07 -22.66
CA LYS A 126 4.40 -14.45 -23.12
C LYS A 126 4.00 -14.53 -24.59
N LYS A 127 2.89 -13.88 -24.95
CA LYS A 127 2.29 -14.04 -26.27
C LYS A 127 1.56 -12.76 -26.69
N MET A 128 1.54 -12.54 -27.99
CA MET A 128 0.68 -11.55 -28.64
C MET A 128 0.00 -12.18 -29.85
N GLU A 129 -1.31 -11.99 -29.99
CA GLU A 129 -2.09 -12.53 -31.10
C GLU A 129 -3.12 -11.49 -31.58
N TYR A 130 -3.21 -11.31 -32.89
CA TYR A 130 -4.26 -10.51 -33.51
C TYR A 130 -5.52 -11.35 -33.61
N LEU A 131 -6.62 -10.92 -33.00
CA LEU A 131 -7.89 -11.63 -32.97
C LEU A 131 -8.67 -11.46 -34.26
N GLU A 132 -8.45 -10.36 -34.97
CA GLU A 132 -9.09 -10.07 -36.26
C GLU A 132 -8.00 -10.00 -37.34
N PRO A 133 -8.14 -10.75 -38.44
CA PRO A 133 -7.25 -10.54 -39.59
C PRO A 133 -7.41 -9.09 -40.05
N ALA A 134 -6.31 -8.43 -40.38
CA ALA A 134 -6.35 -7.11 -40.97
C ALA A 134 -7.23 -7.20 -42.24
N SER A 135 -8.50 -6.75 -42.13
CA SER A 135 -9.37 -6.69 -43.28
C SER A 135 -8.80 -5.65 -44.25
N ASN A 136 -8.38 -6.09 -45.42
CA ASN A 136 -8.01 -5.22 -46.53
C ASN A 136 -9.26 -4.56 -47.12
N ASP A 137 -10.25 -4.26 -46.31
CA ASP A 137 -11.45 -3.56 -46.80
C ASP A 137 -11.09 -2.12 -47.15
N ALA A 138 -11.61 -1.67 -48.26
CA ALA A 138 -11.39 -0.35 -48.87
C ALA A 138 -11.73 0.87 -48.00
N SER A 139 -12.09 0.62 -46.72
CA SER A 139 -12.36 1.61 -45.67
C SER A 139 -11.17 1.96 -44.79
N GLY A 140 -9.94 1.47 -45.09
CA GLY A 140 -8.72 1.95 -44.43
C GLY A 140 -8.53 1.53 -42.96
N GLY A 141 -9.11 0.40 -42.56
CA GLY A 141 -8.87 -0.19 -41.22
C GLY A 141 -7.39 -0.50 -41.05
N THR A 142 -6.67 0.33 -40.33
CA THR A 142 -5.24 0.13 -40.08
C THR A 142 -5.06 -0.94 -39.01
N LEU A 143 -3.96 -1.72 -39.06
CA LEU A 143 -3.53 -2.65 -38.01
C LEU A 143 -3.60 -2.05 -36.56
N ARG A 144 -3.66 -0.71 -36.49
CA ARG A 144 -3.80 0.03 -35.22
C ARG A 144 -5.14 -0.17 -34.55
N ASP A 145 -6.20 -0.48 -35.25
CA ASP A 145 -7.55 -0.65 -34.70
C ASP A 145 -7.94 -2.13 -34.56
N ALA A 146 -7.14 -3.04 -35.14
CA ALA A 146 -7.33 -4.47 -34.97
C ALA A 146 -7.22 -4.87 -33.49
N ARG A 147 -8.08 -5.77 -33.03
CA ARG A 147 -8.02 -6.28 -31.66
C ARG A 147 -6.85 -7.21 -31.49
N VAL A 148 -6.12 -7.00 -30.42
CA VAL A 148 -4.94 -7.78 -30.05
C VAL A 148 -5.16 -8.39 -28.68
N LEU A 149 -4.79 -9.65 -28.56
CA LEU A 149 -4.70 -10.37 -27.30
C LEU A 149 -3.22 -10.37 -26.87
N LEU A 150 -2.97 -9.92 -25.65
CA LEU A 150 -1.66 -9.88 -25.03
C LEU A 150 -1.68 -10.75 -23.78
N GLU A 151 -0.71 -11.66 -23.67
CA GLU A 151 -0.54 -12.51 -22.49
C GLU A 151 0.78 -12.18 -21.79
N TYR A 152 0.71 -12.03 -20.47
CA TYR A 152 1.87 -11.80 -19.61
C TYR A 152 1.75 -12.61 -18.32
N ASP A 153 2.90 -13.01 -17.77
CA ASP A 153 2.97 -13.40 -16.37
C ASP A 153 3.39 -12.20 -15.54
N ILE A 154 2.77 -12.01 -14.37
CA ILE A 154 3.02 -10.85 -13.52
C ILE A 154 2.84 -11.25 -12.04
N PRO A 155 3.61 -10.68 -11.09
CA PRO A 155 3.35 -10.89 -9.68
C PRO A 155 1.98 -10.37 -9.27
N LEU A 156 1.22 -11.17 -8.51
CA LEU A 156 -0.12 -10.79 -8.06
C LEU A 156 -0.13 -9.47 -7.27
N SER A 157 0.88 -9.23 -6.46
CA SER A 157 1.02 -8.00 -5.67
C SER A 157 1.03 -6.72 -6.51
N GLU A 158 1.53 -6.79 -7.75
CA GLU A 158 1.65 -5.62 -8.63
C GLU A 158 0.34 -5.24 -9.35
N ILE A 159 -0.65 -6.15 -9.38
CA ILE A 159 -1.94 -5.87 -10.03
C ILE A 159 -3.06 -5.49 -9.05
N LEU A 160 -2.85 -5.64 -7.73
CA LEU A 160 -3.91 -5.46 -6.74
C LEU A 160 -4.36 -4.00 -6.57
N VAL A 161 -3.45 -3.05 -6.68
CA VAL A 161 -3.73 -1.68 -6.24
C VAL A 161 -4.15 -0.78 -7.42
N ASP A 162 -3.23 -0.43 -8.29
CA ASP A 162 -3.42 0.64 -9.28
C ASP A 162 -3.40 0.15 -10.73
N PHE A 163 -3.09 -1.13 -10.95
CA PHE A 163 -2.87 -1.68 -12.28
C PHE A 163 -4.10 -1.57 -13.18
N HIS A 164 -5.28 -1.92 -12.66
CA HIS A 164 -6.52 -1.89 -13.43
C HIS A 164 -6.88 -0.46 -13.84
N ASP A 165 -6.73 0.51 -12.95
CA ASP A 165 -7.03 1.92 -13.22
C ASP A 165 -6.03 2.51 -14.23
N LYS A 166 -4.74 2.19 -14.10
CA LYS A 166 -3.71 2.56 -15.08
C LYS A 166 -3.93 1.90 -16.44
N LEU A 167 -4.36 0.64 -16.45
CA LEU A 167 -4.73 -0.06 -17.68
C LEU A 167 -5.91 0.62 -18.37
N LYS A 168 -6.98 0.93 -17.64
CA LYS A 168 -8.16 1.60 -18.17
C LYS A 168 -7.86 3.02 -18.64
N SER A 169 -7.17 3.82 -17.85
CA SER A 169 -6.81 5.18 -18.22
C SER A 169 -5.85 5.23 -19.42
N GLY A 170 -4.83 4.39 -19.43
CA GLY A 170 -3.84 4.30 -20.50
C GLY A 170 -4.41 3.78 -21.83
N THR A 171 -5.57 3.12 -21.79
CA THR A 171 -6.26 2.58 -22.98
C THR A 171 -7.59 3.24 -23.26
N GLN A 172 -7.88 4.39 -22.62
CA GLN A 172 -9.17 5.10 -22.79
C GLN A 172 -10.40 4.21 -22.52
N GLY A 173 -10.26 3.23 -21.62
CA GLY A 173 -11.32 2.27 -21.28
C GLY A 173 -11.46 1.07 -22.23
N TYR A 174 -10.71 1.02 -23.31
CA TYR A 174 -10.86 -0.05 -24.32
C TYR A 174 -10.28 -1.40 -23.92
N ALA A 175 -9.26 -1.44 -23.05
CA ALA A 175 -8.68 -2.71 -22.62
C ALA A 175 -9.63 -3.46 -21.67
N SER A 176 -9.74 -4.77 -21.88
CA SER A 176 -10.28 -5.71 -20.90
C SER A 176 -9.16 -6.64 -20.43
N MET A 177 -9.21 -7.03 -19.18
CA MET A 177 -8.22 -7.92 -18.56
C MET A 177 -8.94 -9.05 -17.84
N ASP A 178 -8.38 -10.24 -17.98
CA ASP A 178 -8.67 -11.40 -17.17
C ASP A 178 -7.37 -11.94 -16.60
N TYR A 179 -7.43 -12.67 -15.48
CA TYR A 179 -6.23 -13.26 -14.88
C TYR A 179 -6.50 -14.64 -14.27
N SER A 180 -5.50 -15.48 -14.30
CA SER A 180 -5.52 -16.79 -13.66
C SER A 180 -4.25 -17.00 -12.84
N ARG A 181 -4.39 -17.59 -11.66
CA ARG A 181 -3.24 -17.94 -10.82
C ARG A 181 -2.42 -19.03 -11.48
N ILE A 182 -1.11 -18.86 -11.46
CA ILE A 182 -0.16 -19.87 -11.94
C ILE A 182 0.62 -20.48 -10.77
N ASP A 183 1.86 -20.14 -10.58
CA ASP A 183 2.77 -20.70 -9.58
C ASP A 183 3.28 -19.61 -8.61
N ASN A 184 3.98 -20.03 -7.58
CA ASN A 184 4.75 -19.11 -6.75
C ASN A 184 6.18 -19.10 -7.29
N ARG A 185 6.79 -17.91 -7.43
CA ARG A 185 8.16 -17.75 -7.94
C ARG A 185 9.02 -17.01 -6.93
N SER A 186 10.30 -17.42 -6.85
CA SER A 186 11.32 -16.74 -6.05
C SER A 186 11.53 -15.31 -6.53
N ALA A 187 11.62 -14.39 -5.58
CA ALA A 187 11.89 -12.97 -5.87
C ALA A 187 12.68 -12.32 -4.73
N ASP A 188 13.51 -11.32 -5.08
CA ASP A 188 14.26 -10.53 -4.08
C ASP A 188 13.35 -9.55 -3.36
N LEU A 189 12.56 -10.10 -2.44
CA LEU A 189 11.60 -9.37 -1.64
C LEU A 189 12.20 -8.96 -0.30
N VAL A 190 11.81 -7.79 0.15
CA VAL A 190 12.21 -7.22 1.44
C VAL A 190 11.01 -6.69 2.19
N LYS A 191 11.06 -6.78 3.51
CA LYS A 191 10.11 -6.10 4.37
C LYS A 191 10.49 -4.63 4.49
N LEU A 192 9.57 -3.75 4.14
CA LEU A 192 9.66 -2.32 4.36
C LEU A 192 8.88 -1.98 5.62
N ASP A 193 9.59 -1.68 6.69
CA ASP A 193 8.98 -1.24 7.95
C ASP A 193 8.76 0.27 7.92
N VAL A 194 7.58 0.71 8.36
CA VAL A 194 7.27 2.12 8.55
C VAL A 194 7.27 2.46 10.03
N LEU A 195 8.07 3.45 10.41
CA LEU A 195 8.18 3.90 11.79
C LEU A 195 7.63 5.33 11.90
N VAL A 196 6.74 5.53 12.86
CA VAL A 196 6.22 6.84 13.24
C VAL A 196 6.74 7.17 14.63
N ASN A 197 7.46 8.27 14.77
CA ASN A 197 8.13 8.65 16.01
C ASN A 197 9.09 7.57 16.58
N HIS A 198 9.77 6.84 15.69
CA HIS A 198 10.67 5.71 15.99
C HIS A 198 9.97 4.41 16.45
N GLU A 199 8.65 4.38 16.50
CA GLU A 199 7.88 3.18 16.80
C GLU A 199 7.39 2.55 15.49
N PRO A 200 7.58 1.24 15.27
CA PRO A 200 7.10 0.56 14.08
C PRO A 200 5.57 0.49 14.09
N VAL A 201 4.98 0.76 12.94
CA VAL A 201 3.54 0.62 12.68
C VAL A 201 3.36 -0.53 11.70
N ASP A 202 3.04 -1.70 12.22
CA ASP A 202 2.91 -2.94 11.46
C ASP A 202 1.86 -2.86 10.34
N ALA A 203 0.76 -2.15 10.60
CA ALA A 203 -0.31 -1.92 9.62
C ALA A 203 0.12 -1.09 8.39
N LEU A 204 1.24 -0.37 8.46
CA LEU A 204 1.84 0.36 7.35
C LEU A 204 3.06 -0.37 6.75
N SER A 205 3.50 -1.46 7.37
CA SER A 205 4.62 -2.27 6.89
C SER A 205 4.16 -3.16 5.73
N MET A 206 5.04 -3.42 4.77
CA MET A 206 4.73 -4.21 3.60
C MET A 206 5.93 -5.02 3.11
N ILE A 207 5.64 -6.05 2.31
CA ILE A 207 6.65 -6.80 1.56
C ILE A 207 6.65 -6.28 0.13
N THR A 208 7.81 -5.90 -0.36
CA THR A 208 7.98 -5.35 -1.71
C THR A 208 9.32 -5.76 -2.31
N HIS A 209 9.45 -5.67 -3.64
CA HIS A 209 10.71 -5.94 -4.31
C HIS A 209 11.80 -4.94 -3.87
N ARG A 210 13.03 -5.42 -3.68
CA ARG A 210 14.16 -4.64 -3.15
C ARG A 210 14.40 -3.35 -3.93
N ASP A 211 14.33 -3.40 -5.27
CA ASP A 211 14.58 -2.24 -6.11
C ASP A 211 13.52 -1.15 -5.94
N ASN A 212 12.27 -1.55 -5.67
CA ASN A 212 11.14 -0.64 -5.48
C ASN A 212 11.02 -0.13 -4.04
N ALA A 213 11.65 -0.79 -3.07
CA ALA A 213 11.49 -0.47 -1.66
C ALA A 213 11.93 0.95 -1.28
N ALA A 214 13.04 1.44 -1.84
CA ALA A 214 13.53 2.78 -1.50
C ALA A 214 12.73 3.91 -2.18
N PRO A 215 12.38 3.85 -3.49
CA PRO A 215 11.45 4.81 -4.12
C PRO A 215 10.09 4.83 -3.42
N PHE A 216 9.51 3.67 -3.19
CA PHE A 216 8.23 3.51 -2.51
C PHE A 216 8.26 4.09 -1.09
N GLY A 217 9.29 3.76 -0.30
CA GLY A 217 9.47 4.30 1.05
C GLY A 217 9.58 5.84 1.07
N ARG A 218 10.19 6.46 0.06
CA ARG A 218 10.25 7.93 -0.08
C ARG A 218 8.87 8.51 -0.38
N ALA A 219 8.14 7.95 -1.33
CA ALA A 219 6.79 8.39 -1.68
C ALA A 219 5.86 8.28 -0.48
N LEU A 220 5.85 7.11 0.18
CA LEU A 220 5.02 6.84 1.35
C LEU A 220 5.33 7.79 2.53
N THR A 221 6.61 7.94 2.90
CA THR A 221 6.99 8.85 4.01
C THR A 221 6.65 10.30 3.70
N SER A 222 6.73 10.74 2.44
CA SER A 222 6.32 12.07 2.02
C SER A 222 4.81 12.26 2.16
N LYS A 223 4.02 11.30 1.71
CA LYS A 223 2.55 11.34 1.80
C LYS A 223 2.06 11.31 3.23
N LEU A 224 2.61 10.40 4.05
CA LEU A 224 2.30 10.31 5.48
C LEU A 224 2.63 11.61 6.24
N LYS A 225 3.69 12.31 5.87
CA LYS A 225 4.04 13.62 6.45
C LYS A 225 2.92 14.66 6.23
N ASP A 226 2.21 14.60 5.13
CA ASP A 226 1.16 15.56 4.80
C ASP A 226 -0.19 15.16 5.45
N LEU A 227 -0.42 13.86 5.66
CA LEU A 227 -1.62 13.30 6.29
C LEU A 227 -1.56 13.36 7.83
N ILE A 228 -0.41 13.05 8.44
CA ILE A 228 -0.28 13.04 9.91
C ILE A 228 -0.33 14.48 10.46
N PRO A 229 -1.26 14.77 11.38
CA PRO A 229 -1.44 16.10 11.92
C PRO A 229 -0.21 16.56 12.74
N ARG A 230 0.08 17.85 12.67
CA ARG A 230 1.18 18.44 13.42
C ARG A 230 0.93 18.36 14.91
N GLN A 231 1.86 17.77 15.63
CA GLN A 231 1.85 17.68 17.08
C GLN A 231 2.67 18.83 17.72
N MET A 232 2.66 18.93 19.05
CA MET A 232 3.49 19.90 19.80
C MET A 232 5.00 19.64 19.70
N PHE A 233 5.38 18.51 19.08
CA PHE A 233 6.76 18.10 18.80
C PHE A 233 6.91 17.66 17.34
N ALA A 234 8.13 17.55 16.84
CA ALA A 234 8.34 17.04 15.48
C ALA A 234 8.22 15.52 15.49
N VAL A 235 7.45 14.98 14.55
CA VAL A 235 7.25 13.55 14.38
C VAL A 235 8.12 13.10 13.20
N PRO A 236 9.17 12.32 13.42
CA PRO A 236 9.88 11.67 12.35
C PRO A 236 9.06 10.50 11.82
N ILE A 237 8.94 10.43 10.50
CA ILE A 237 8.38 9.29 9.78
C ILE A 237 9.53 8.67 9.02
N GLN A 238 9.72 7.37 9.15
CA GLN A 238 10.87 6.67 8.59
C GLN A 238 10.41 5.40 7.90
N ALA A 239 11.03 5.07 6.78
CA ALA A 239 10.92 3.76 6.16
C ALA A 239 12.26 3.04 6.30
N ALA A 240 12.24 1.79 6.73
CA ALA A 240 13.44 1.01 7.00
C ALA A 240 13.35 -0.40 6.39
N ILE A 241 14.49 -0.93 5.98
CA ILE A 241 14.65 -2.31 5.51
C ILE A 241 15.68 -2.98 6.43
N GLY A 242 15.27 -4.04 7.15
CA GLY A 242 16.16 -4.75 8.08
C GLY A 242 16.81 -3.81 9.12
N GLY A 243 16.07 -2.82 9.61
CA GLY A 243 16.55 -1.81 10.57
C GLY A 243 17.32 -0.64 9.95
N LYS A 244 17.72 -0.71 8.66
CA LYS A 244 18.38 0.40 7.96
C LYS A 244 17.35 1.37 7.39
N ILE A 245 17.42 2.64 7.81
CA ILE A 245 16.52 3.69 7.30
C ILE A 245 16.88 4.00 5.83
N VAL A 246 15.91 3.83 4.93
CA VAL A 246 16.02 4.10 3.49
C VAL A 246 15.33 5.40 3.09
N ALA A 247 14.34 5.84 3.86
CA ALA A 247 13.66 7.12 3.64
C ALA A 247 13.27 7.76 4.97
N ARG A 248 13.17 9.10 4.98
CA ARG A 248 12.77 9.86 6.16
C ARG A 248 12.07 11.16 5.77
N ALA A 249 10.96 11.41 6.43
CA ALA A 249 10.27 12.69 6.42
C ALA A 249 10.04 13.17 7.85
N ASN A 250 9.76 14.44 8.08
CA ASN A 250 9.48 14.97 9.41
C ASN A 250 8.24 15.87 9.37
N VAL A 251 7.24 15.54 10.17
CA VAL A 251 6.12 16.44 10.46
C VAL A 251 6.62 17.52 11.41
N LYS A 252 6.52 18.77 10.98
CA LYS A 252 7.01 19.92 11.78
C LYS A 252 6.12 20.12 13.01
N ALA A 253 6.73 20.40 14.17
CA ALA A 253 5.99 20.73 15.37
C ALA A 253 5.14 21.99 15.22
N LEU A 254 3.95 21.99 15.83
CA LEU A 254 3.20 23.21 16.09
C LEU A 254 4.05 24.13 16.98
N ARG A 255 4.26 25.36 16.54
CA ARG A 255 5.04 26.36 17.28
C ARG A 255 4.22 27.62 17.47
N LYS A 256 4.08 28.06 18.71
CA LYS A 256 3.59 29.40 18.99
C LYS A 256 4.66 30.41 18.54
N ASN A 257 4.25 31.46 17.87
CA ASN A 257 5.16 32.54 17.52
C ASN A 257 5.49 33.36 18.79
N VAL A 258 6.50 32.91 19.55
CA VAL A 258 6.93 33.54 20.78
C VAL A 258 7.65 34.88 20.54
N LEU A 259 8.02 35.15 19.28
CA LEU A 259 8.72 36.38 18.87
C LEU A 259 7.76 37.49 18.42
N ALA A 260 6.49 37.20 18.21
CA ALA A 260 5.51 38.15 17.72
C ALA A 260 5.38 39.44 18.58
N LYS A 261 5.63 39.32 19.89
CA LYS A 261 5.58 40.42 20.86
C LYS A 261 6.97 41.02 21.15
N CYS A 262 8.03 40.57 20.47
CA CYS A 262 9.36 41.11 20.66
C CYS A 262 9.63 42.23 19.67
N TYR A 263 9.23 43.46 20.04
CA TYR A 263 9.60 44.70 19.32
C TYR A 263 11.05 45.03 19.63
N GLY A 264 11.83 45.35 18.62
CA GLY A 264 13.22 45.79 18.75
C GLY A 264 14.28 44.67 18.53
N GLY A 265 15.53 45.09 18.42
CA GLY A 265 16.66 44.29 18.00
C GLY A 265 17.31 43.38 19.05
N ASP A 266 16.67 43.12 20.19
CA ASP A 266 17.25 42.27 21.24
C ASP A 266 17.33 40.80 20.81
N ILE A 267 18.45 40.46 20.19
CA ILE A 267 18.77 39.11 19.70
C ILE A 267 18.87 38.12 20.88
N THR A 268 19.39 38.55 22.02
CA THR A 268 19.61 37.70 23.21
C THR A 268 18.28 37.24 23.80
N ARG A 269 17.31 38.14 23.93
CA ARG A 269 15.96 37.83 24.39
C ARG A 269 15.23 36.91 23.43
N LYS A 270 15.32 37.12 22.13
CA LYS A 270 14.75 36.25 21.10
C LYS A 270 15.31 34.84 21.20
N ARG A 271 16.65 34.71 21.34
CA ARG A 271 17.35 33.44 21.49
C ARG A 271 16.92 32.69 22.74
N LYS A 272 16.84 33.37 23.88
CA LYS A 272 16.38 32.78 25.16
C LYS A 272 14.94 32.25 25.10
N LEU A 273 14.03 32.98 24.46
CA LEU A 273 12.64 32.54 24.26
C LEU A 273 12.56 31.29 23.36
N LEU A 274 13.34 31.22 22.31
CA LEU A 274 13.43 30.06 21.43
C LEU A 274 14.04 28.83 22.14
N GLU A 275 15.03 29.04 23.00
CA GLU A 275 15.64 27.96 23.82
C GLU A 275 14.67 27.43 24.88
N GLN A 276 13.89 28.30 25.53
CA GLN A 276 12.82 27.90 26.46
C GLN A 276 11.75 27.07 25.75
N GLN A 277 11.34 27.49 24.54
CA GLN A 277 10.39 26.73 23.72
C GLN A 277 10.95 25.35 23.33
N LYS A 278 12.26 25.24 23.00
CA LYS A 278 12.92 23.95 22.73
C LYS A 278 12.96 23.03 23.96
N LYS A 279 13.26 23.58 25.14
CA LYS A 279 13.27 22.80 26.40
C LYS A 279 11.88 22.28 26.76
N GLY A 280 10.86 23.11 26.65
CA GLY A 280 9.47 22.72 26.86
C GLY A 280 9.01 21.60 25.92
N LYS A 281 9.46 21.65 24.64
CA LYS A 281 9.22 20.62 23.65
C LYS A 281 9.82 19.27 24.04
N LYS A 282 11.11 19.22 24.47
CA LYS A 282 11.76 17.99 24.92
C LYS A 282 11.04 17.35 26.10
N ARG A 283 10.50 18.16 27.02
CA ARG A 283 9.75 17.68 28.18
C ARG A 283 8.41 17.04 27.77
N ARG A 284 7.68 17.69 26.85
CA ARG A 284 6.40 17.15 26.34
C ARG A 284 6.57 15.87 25.54
N MET A 285 7.63 15.76 24.73
CA MET A 285 7.95 14.55 23.97
C MET A 285 8.19 13.32 24.86
N LYS A 286 8.66 13.54 26.11
CA LYS A 286 8.81 12.46 27.09
C LYS A 286 7.50 12.06 27.79
N MET A 287 6.49 12.94 27.77
CA MET A 287 5.23 12.74 28.49
C MET A 287 4.09 12.20 27.62
N VAL A 288 4.20 12.33 26.28
CA VAL A 288 3.14 11.94 25.33
C VAL A 288 3.73 10.90 24.37
N GLY A 289 3.50 9.63 24.68
CA GLY A 289 4.08 8.49 23.93
C GLY A 289 3.34 8.12 22.65
N SER A 290 2.02 8.37 22.54
CA SER A 290 1.22 7.95 21.39
C SER A 290 0.96 9.09 20.40
N ILE A 291 1.06 8.79 19.12
CA ILE A 291 0.70 9.69 18.02
C ILE A 291 -0.56 9.14 17.38
N GLU A 292 -1.57 9.98 17.26
CA GLU A 292 -2.77 9.64 16.49
C GLU A 292 -2.41 9.60 15.01
N VAL A 293 -2.59 8.43 14.40
CA VAL A 293 -2.45 8.23 12.96
C VAL A 293 -3.86 8.22 12.38
N PRO A 294 -4.21 9.16 11.52
CA PRO A 294 -5.56 9.22 10.94
C PRO A 294 -5.79 8.05 9.99
N GLN A 295 -7.06 7.70 9.76
CA GLN A 295 -7.46 6.58 8.91
C GLN A 295 -6.90 6.71 7.48
N GLU A 296 -6.89 7.90 6.93
CA GLU A 296 -6.37 8.19 5.59
C GLU A 296 -4.88 7.83 5.44
N ALA A 297 -4.14 7.83 6.54
CA ALA A 297 -2.73 7.44 6.52
C ALA A 297 -2.54 5.94 6.24
N PHE A 298 -3.44 5.08 6.69
CA PHE A 298 -3.39 3.64 6.41
C PHE A 298 -3.72 3.33 4.96
N MET A 299 -4.62 4.13 4.35
CA MET A 299 -4.96 4.02 2.93
C MET A 299 -3.95 4.73 2.01
N ALA A 300 -3.01 5.49 2.57
CA ALA A 300 -1.99 6.21 1.79
C ALA A 300 -1.13 5.28 0.91
N VAL A 301 -0.97 4.03 1.32
CA VAL A 301 -0.25 2.99 0.58
C VAL A 301 -0.92 2.70 -0.77
N LEU A 302 -2.26 2.74 -0.83
CA LEU A 302 -3.06 2.44 -2.04
C LEU A 302 -3.06 3.57 -3.07
N THR A 303 -2.70 4.77 -2.66
CA THR A 303 -2.83 5.98 -3.48
C THR A 303 -1.47 6.61 -3.81
N LEU A 304 -0.38 5.84 -3.74
CA LEU A 304 0.94 6.27 -4.20
C LEU A 304 0.98 6.21 -5.74
N ASP A 305 1.20 7.37 -6.35
CA ASP A 305 1.40 7.54 -7.80
C ASP A 305 2.81 7.10 -8.24
#